data_99f6c32ea028242e7c1978bcd26fa489
#
_entry.id   99f6c32ea028242e7c1978bcd26fa489
#
_cell.length_a   1.000
_cell.length_b   1.000
_cell.length_c   1.000
_cell.angle_alpha   90.00
_cell.angle_beta   90.00
_cell.angle_gamma   90.00
#
_symmetry.space_group_name_H-M   'P 1'
#
loop_
_entity.id
_entity.type
_entity.pdbx_description
1 polymer ?
#
loop_
_entity_poly.entity_id
_entity_poly.type
_entity_poly.pdbx_seq_one_letter_code
_entity_poly.pdbx_strand_id
1 'polypeptide(L)'
;MKTSKKRLYILLGILTVSICLLLGAFFLFQAKQENTSPDTEEQMTSEPNTDADSEILNHPILTPLSYVEQIELDFVEQPKKRNCEEAIAKIKELSRWYPALYFVYKNADQYPIELLLSGAGNPEMADFLYGYLSSDGSITGGFTDEEQPEDYPLFLQFDPRWGYMSYGTRGTVGSSGCGPACLSMAVFYLTGDRTCTPGAIAQYSLDNKYYVEGIGTSWSLLTDYPAEFGLTSYQVQLREANLKAELDKGRYLICSVREGDFTSAGHFIMIYGYDENGFKINDPKCVYRSRLSWTYKQIRNDIKATWSIGE
;
A
#
# COMPACT_ATOMS: atom_id res chain seq x y z
N MET A 1 -0.53 65.43 -8.60
CA MET A 1 -0.67 64.21 -9.46
C MET A 1 0.64 63.73 -10.14
N LYS A 2 1.68 64.51 -10.29
CA LYS A 2 2.97 64.07 -10.96
C LYS A 2 3.90 63.21 -10.09
N THR A 3 3.82 63.27 -8.77
CA THR A 3 4.73 62.56 -7.84
C THR A 3 4.32 61.07 -7.64
N SER A 4 3.07 60.71 -7.80
CA SER A 4 2.58 59.33 -7.64
C SER A 4 3.05 58.41 -8.77
N LYS A 5 3.05 58.90 -10.01
CA LYS A 5 3.50 58.08 -11.16
C LYS A 5 4.99 57.76 -11.13
N LYS A 6 5.83 58.70 -10.68
CA LYS A 6 7.29 58.48 -10.55
C LYS A 6 7.61 57.38 -9.52
N ARG A 7 6.92 57.34 -8.39
CA ARG A 7 7.07 56.26 -7.37
C ARG A 7 6.64 54.88 -7.88
N LEU A 8 5.57 54.86 -8.69
CA LEU A 8 5.09 53.61 -9.30
C LEU A 8 6.10 53.02 -10.29
N TYR A 9 6.72 53.84 -11.14
CA TYR A 9 7.74 53.38 -12.07
C TYR A 9 9.03 52.92 -11.39
N ILE A 10 9.44 53.53 -10.27
CA ILE A 10 10.60 53.10 -9.47
C ILE A 10 10.29 51.74 -8.81
N LEU A 11 9.11 51.54 -8.26
CA LEU A 11 8.67 50.24 -7.66
C LEU A 11 8.60 49.14 -8.71
N LEU A 12 8.04 49.39 -9.89
CA LEU A 12 8.03 48.46 -11.01
C LEU A 12 9.43 48.10 -11.50
N GLY A 13 10.34 49.08 -11.59
CA GLY A 13 11.72 48.85 -11.98
C GLY A 13 12.49 47.99 -10.96
N ILE A 14 12.27 48.19 -9.65
CA ILE A 14 12.86 47.36 -8.60
C ILE A 14 12.33 45.91 -8.65
N LEU A 15 11.03 45.76 -8.90
CA LEU A 15 10.39 44.41 -8.99
C LEU A 15 10.94 43.64 -10.20
N THR A 16 11.09 44.27 -11.36
CA THR A 16 11.66 43.61 -12.56
C THR A 16 13.13 43.20 -12.37
N VAL A 17 13.95 44.02 -11.74
CA VAL A 17 15.36 43.71 -11.44
C VAL A 17 15.43 42.53 -10.44
N SER A 18 14.57 42.48 -9.43
CA SER A 18 14.51 41.36 -8.48
C SER A 18 14.12 40.05 -9.15
N ILE A 19 13.15 40.07 -10.06
CA ILE A 19 12.72 38.88 -10.82
C ILE A 19 13.84 38.39 -11.74
N CYS A 20 14.56 39.31 -12.43
CA CYS A 20 15.69 38.93 -13.28
C CYS A 20 16.86 38.35 -12.47
N LEU A 21 17.13 38.83 -11.26
CA LEU A 21 18.16 38.26 -10.37
C LEU A 21 17.77 36.86 -9.86
N LEU A 22 16.51 36.65 -9.54
CA LEU A 22 16.02 35.33 -9.12
C LEU A 22 16.05 34.30 -10.27
N LEU A 23 15.66 34.70 -11.47
CA LEU A 23 15.76 33.88 -12.67
C LEU A 23 17.22 33.57 -13.02
N GLY A 24 18.10 34.55 -12.94
CA GLY A 24 19.53 34.36 -13.17
C GLY A 24 20.18 33.41 -12.16
N ALA A 25 19.80 33.48 -10.88
CA ALA A 25 20.27 32.55 -9.84
C ALA A 25 19.72 31.13 -10.07
N PHE A 26 18.50 31.01 -10.53
CA PHE A 26 17.89 29.70 -10.87
C PHE A 26 18.60 29.04 -12.08
N PHE A 27 18.90 29.81 -13.13
CA PHE A 27 19.66 29.29 -14.29
C PHE A 27 21.11 28.96 -13.93
N LEU A 28 21.77 29.73 -13.07
CA LEU A 28 23.12 29.40 -12.58
C LEU A 28 23.14 28.17 -11.70
N PHE A 29 22.05 27.91 -10.92
CA PHE A 29 21.90 26.71 -10.12
C PHE A 29 21.66 25.46 -11.02
N GLN A 30 20.85 25.58 -12.07
CA GLN A 30 20.68 24.51 -13.05
C GLN A 30 21.97 24.22 -13.84
N ALA A 31 22.67 25.25 -14.33
CA ALA A 31 23.93 25.06 -15.05
C ALA A 31 25.04 24.44 -14.17
N LYS A 32 24.97 24.64 -12.84
CA LYS A 32 25.90 23.99 -11.91
C LYS A 32 25.54 22.50 -11.65
N GLN A 33 24.27 22.11 -11.81
CA GLN A 33 23.87 20.70 -11.77
C GLN A 33 24.22 19.94 -13.06
N GLU A 34 24.17 20.59 -14.23
CA GLU A 34 24.54 19.96 -15.50
C GLU A 34 26.07 19.75 -15.68
N ASN A 35 26.90 20.50 -14.97
CA ASN A 35 28.37 20.39 -15.05
C ASN A 35 29.00 19.43 -14.01
N THR A 36 28.21 18.63 -13.29
CA THR A 36 28.70 17.57 -12.40
C THR A 36 28.34 16.17 -12.91
N SER A 37 28.54 15.92 -14.19
CA SER A 37 28.65 14.56 -14.73
C SER A 37 30.14 14.26 -14.92
N PRO A 38 30.72 13.33 -14.19
CA PRO A 38 31.98 12.74 -14.58
C PRO A 38 31.66 11.68 -15.65
N ASP A 39 32.07 11.94 -16.88
CA ASP A 39 32.33 10.89 -17.85
C ASP A 39 33.35 9.92 -17.24
N THR A 40 32.89 8.75 -16.89
CA THR A 40 33.72 7.57 -16.77
C THR A 40 32.88 6.40 -17.24
N GLU A 41 32.94 6.11 -18.54
CA GLU A 41 32.72 4.79 -19.07
C GLU A 41 33.80 3.86 -18.49
N GLU A 42 33.65 3.41 -17.27
CA GLU A 42 34.28 2.20 -16.81
C GLU A 42 33.39 1.02 -17.22
N GLN A 43 33.91 0.23 -18.14
CA GLN A 43 33.44 -1.10 -18.45
C GLN A 43 33.31 -1.89 -17.14
N MET A 44 32.10 -1.93 -16.56
CA MET A 44 31.77 -2.86 -15.51
C MET A 44 31.60 -4.27 -16.07
N THR A 45 32.73 -4.90 -16.34
CA THR A 45 32.85 -6.36 -16.26
C THR A 45 33.23 -6.70 -14.83
N SER A 46 32.28 -6.71 -13.93
CA SER A 46 32.42 -7.39 -12.64
C SER A 46 31.29 -8.40 -12.54
N GLU A 47 31.68 -9.67 -12.44
CA GLU A 47 30.82 -10.75 -12.03
C GLU A 47 30.04 -10.37 -10.77
N PRO A 48 28.79 -10.84 -10.58
CA PRO A 48 27.99 -10.53 -9.39
C PRO A 48 28.76 -10.98 -8.14
N ASN A 49 28.90 -10.08 -7.19
CA ASN A 49 29.54 -10.34 -5.93
C ASN A 49 28.75 -11.44 -5.19
N THR A 50 29.29 -12.64 -5.13
CA THR A 50 28.68 -13.81 -4.48
C THR A 50 28.41 -13.58 -2.98
N ASP A 51 29.03 -12.57 -2.38
CA ASP A 51 28.83 -12.24 -0.98
C ASP A 51 27.51 -11.49 -0.70
N ALA A 52 26.98 -10.73 -1.70
CA ALA A 52 25.67 -10.08 -1.58
C ALA A 52 24.52 -11.10 -1.59
N ASP A 53 24.66 -12.17 -2.37
CA ASP A 53 23.65 -13.25 -2.42
C ASP A 53 23.62 -14.06 -1.11
N SER A 54 24.73 -14.17 -0.38
CA SER A 54 24.80 -14.90 0.89
C SER A 54 24.24 -14.09 2.09
N GLU A 55 24.35 -12.77 2.07
CA GLU A 55 23.71 -11.91 3.08
C GLU A 55 22.18 -11.88 2.95
N ILE A 56 21.67 -11.92 1.71
CA ILE A 56 20.23 -11.92 1.43
C ILE A 56 19.59 -13.24 1.90
N LEU A 57 20.29 -14.37 1.83
CA LEU A 57 19.79 -15.69 2.24
C LEU A 57 19.64 -15.86 3.76
N ASN A 58 20.22 -14.98 4.58
CA ASN A 58 20.23 -15.08 6.04
C ASN A 58 19.31 -14.07 6.74
N HIS A 59 18.35 -13.44 6.01
CA HIS A 59 17.35 -12.63 6.70
C HIS A 59 16.49 -13.49 7.63
N PRO A 60 16.43 -13.19 8.93
CA PRO A 60 15.55 -13.90 9.84
C PRO A 60 14.11 -13.77 9.35
N ILE A 61 13.34 -14.86 9.44
CA ILE A 61 11.88 -14.81 9.28
C ILE A 61 11.39 -13.87 10.38
N LEU A 62 10.99 -12.66 9.99
CA LEU A 62 10.58 -11.62 10.91
C LEU A 62 9.23 -11.98 11.53
N THR A 63 9.08 -11.69 12.82
CA THR A 63 7.76 -11.75 13.46
C THR A 63 6.84 -10.69 12.84
N PRO A 64 5.53 -10.88 12.81
CA PRO A 64 4.59 -10.00 12.11
C PRO A 64 4.64 -8.54 12.52
N LEU A 65 4.75 -8.26 13.82
CA LEU A 65 4.93 -6.89 14.32
C LEU A 65 6.25 -6.28 13.87
N SER A 66 7.34 -7.06 13.91
CA SER A 66 8.63 -6.60 13.40
C SER A 66 8.61 -6.37 11.89
N TYR A 67 7.80 -7.09 11.11
CA TYR A 67 7.65 -6.87 9.68
C TYR A 67 6.99 -5.53 9.38
N VAL A 68 5.86 -5.22 10.04
CA VAL A 68 5.18 -3.92 9.90
C VAL A 68 6.03 -2.76 10.46
N GLU A 69 6.71 -2.97 11.59
CA GLU A 69 7.55 -1.96 12.24
C GLU A 69 8.82 -1.66 11.45
N GLN A 70 9.40 -2.65 10.78
CA GLN A 70 10.61 -2.48 9.97
C GLN A 70 10.37 -1.82 8.62
N ILE A 71 9.13 -1.67 8.20
CA ILE A 71 8.82 -0.88 7.00
C ILE A 71 8.97 0.61 7.35
N GLU A 72 10.20 1.09 7.32
CA GLU A 72 10.59 2.50 7.49
C GLU A 72 10.50 3.25 6.15
N LEU A 73 9.34 3.20 5.49
CA LEU A 73 9.14 4.00 4.29
C LEU A 73 8.49 5.34 4.65
N ASP A 74 9.23 6.40 4.44
CA ASP A 74 8.74 7.76 4.60
C ASP A 74 7.74 8.17 3.52
N PHE A 75 7.69 7.42 2.41
CA PHE A 75 6.84 7.76 1.27
C PHE A 75 6.61 6.56 0.34
N VAL A 76 5.34 6.32 0.00
CA VAL A 76 4.93 5.44 -1.12
C VAL A 76 4.23 6.28 -2.18
N GLU A 77 4.67 6.18 -3.44
CA GLU A 77 4.05 6.90 -4.55
C GLU A 77 2.54 6.61 -4.65
N GLN A 78 1.79 7.59 -5.16
CA GLN A 78 0.40 7.33 -5.57
C GLN A 78 0.33 6.18 -6.56
N PRO A 79 -0.67 5.28 -6.41
CA PRO A 79 -0.84 4.15 -7.32
C PRO A 79 -1.00 4.61 -8.77
N LYS A 80 -0.29 3.96 -9.68
CA LYS A 80 -0.34 4.24 -11.12
C LYS A 80 -0.58 2.95 -11.89
N LYS A 81 -1.38 3.02 -12.95
CA LYS A 81 -1.49 1.93 -13.92
C LYS A 81 -0.17 1.76 -14.66
N ARG A 82 0.27 0.51 -14.77
CA ARG A 82 1.48 0.12 -15.50
C ARG A 82 1.19 -1.14 -16.30
N ASN A 83 1.84 -1.28 -17.43
CA ASN A 83 1.95 -2.57 -18.12
C ASN A 83 3.12 -3.39 -17.55
N CYS A 84 3.35 -4.59 -18.07
CA CYS A 84 4.41 -5.49 -17.59
C CYS A 84 5.81 -4.86 -17.72
N GLU A 85 6.12 -4.27 -18.89
CA GLU A 85 7.42 -3.65 -19.16
C GLU A 85 7.69 -2.46 -18.23
N GLU A 86 6.68 -1.62 -18.04
CA GLU A 86 6.74 -0.48 -17.12
C GLU A 86 6.93 -0.93 -15.65
N ALA A 87 6.27 -2.04 -15.25
CA ALA A 87 6.43 -2.60 -13.91
C ALA A 87 7.86 -3.12 -13.70
N ILE A 88 8.41 -3.89 -14.64
CA ILE A 88 9.78 -4.40 -14.58
C ILE A 88 10.80 -3.24 -14.56
N ALA A 89 10.61 -2.22 -15.41
CA ALA A 89 11.46 -1.04 -15.42
C ALA A 89 11.44 -0.29 -14.08
N LYS A 90 10.25 -0.17 -13.45
CA LYS A 90 10.11 0.46 -12.13
C LYS A 90 10.75 -0.39 -11.03
N ILE A 91 10.60 -1.71 -11.04
CA ILE A 91 11.26 -2.61 -10.11
C ILE A 91 12.78 -2.47 -10.21
N LYS A 92 13.33 -2.40 -11.45
CA LYS A 92 14.76 -2.12 -11.69
C LYS A 92 15.19 -0.78 -11.11
N GLU A 93 14.38 0.29 -11.27
CA GLU A 93 14.65 1.59 -10.67
C GLU A 93 14.69 1.49 -9.15
N LEU A 94 13.66 0.88 -8.54
CA LEU A 94 13.52 0.72 -7.09
C LEU A 94 14.62 -0.18 -6.48
N SER A 95 15.18 -1.11 -7.25
CA SER A 95 16.23 -2.03 -6.77
C SER A 95 17.52 -1.32 -6.35
N ARG A 96 17.68 -0.05 -6.69
CA ARG A 96 18.80 0.80 -6.19
C ARG A 96 18.68 1.09 -4.70
N TRP A 97 17.47 1.06 -4.17
CA TRP A 97 17.15 1.39 -2.78
C TRP A 97 16.72 0.15 -1.98
N TYR A 98 16.16 -0.85 -2.66
CA TYR A 98 15.62 -2.08 -2.10
C TYR A 98 16.32 -3.28 -2.75
N PRO A 99 17.41 -3.81 -2.17
CA PRO A 99 18.22 -4.88 -2.78
C PRO A 99 17.41 -6.12 -3.16
N ALA A 100 16.41 -6.50 -2.36
CA ALA A 100 15.51 -7.61 -2.65
C ALA A 100 14.81 -7.48 -4.03
N LEU A 101 14.49 -6.26 -4.44
CA LEU A 101 13.89 -6.01 -5.77
C LEU A 101 14.87 -6.22 -6.93
N TYR A 102 16.18 -6.23 -6.70
CA TYR A 102 17.14 -6.60 -7.73
C TYR A 102 17.00 -8.07 -8.12
N PHE A 103 16.83 -8.95 -7.14
CA PHE A 103 16.55 -10.37 -7.39
C PHE A 103 15.23 -10.53 -8.18
N VAL A 104 14.17 -9.81 -7.79
CA VAL A 104 12.88 -9.83 -8.50
C VAL A 104 13.05 -9.36 -9.95
N TYR A 105 13.79 -8.27 -10.17
CA TYR A 105 14.09 -7.78 -11.52
C TYR A 105 14.82 -8.82 -12.39
N LYS A 106 15.80 -9.50 -11.82
CA LYS A 106 16.61 -10.52 -12.55
C LYS A 106 15.82 -11.78 -12.91
N ASN A 107 14.75 -12.07 -12.18
CA ASN A 107 13.91 -13.26 -12.33
C ASN A 107 12.46 -12.90 -12.71
N ALA A 108 12.24 -11.72 -13.29
CA ALA A 108 10.89 -11.18 -13.51
C ALA A 108 9.99 -12.08 -14.39
N ASP A 109 10.56 -12.89 -15.25
CA ASP A 109 9.87 -13.89 -16.08
C ASP A 109 9.26 -15.05 -15.28
N GLN A 110 9.69 -15.25 -14.04
CA GLN A 110 9.16 -16.28 -13.12
C GLN A 110 8.04 -15.78 -12.22
N TYR A 111 7.75 -14.46 -12.23
CA TYR A 111 6.72 -13.86 -11.39
C TYR A 111 5.41 -13.65 -12.13
N PRO A 112 4.26 -13.92 -11.49
CA PRO A 112 2.98 -13.45 -11.99
C PRO A 112 2.98 -11.94 -12.20
N ILE A 113 2.35 -11.48 -13.29
CA ILE A 113 2.27 -10.05 -13.58
C ILE A 113 1.63 -9.24 -12.45
N GLU A 114 0.67 -9.81 -11.75
CA GLU A 114 -0.04 -9.19 -10.62
C GLU A 114 0.92 -8.84 -9.47
N LEU A 115 1.92 -9.70 -9.23
CA LEU A 115 2.96 -9.44 -8.21
C LEU A 115 3.95 -8.38 -8.67
N LEU A 116 4.38 -8.41 -9.95
CA LEU A 116 5.26 -7.38 -10.50
C LEU A 116 4.61 -5.99 -10.47
N LEU A 117 3.33 -5.91 -10.86
CA LEU A 117 2.57 -4.66 -10.79
C LEU A 117 2.43 -4.16 -9.34
N SER A 118 2.22 -5.07 -8.40
CA SER A 118 2.10 -4.73 -6.98
C SER A 118 3.41 -4.20 -6.43
N GLY A 119 4.53 -4.88 -6.67
CA GLY A 119 5.85 -4.44 -6.21
C GLY A 119 6.35 -3.15 -6.87
N ALA A 120 6.02 -2.95 -8.15
CA ALA A 120 6.31 -1.69 -8.84
C ALA A 120 5.51 -0.50 -8.26
N GLY A 121 4.37 -0.77 -7.66
CA GLY A 121 3.50 0.24 -7.02
C GLY A 121 3.77 0.44 -5.54
N ASN A 122 4.35 -0.55 -4.87
CA ASN A 122 4.62 -0.50 -3.45
C ASN A 122 5.91 -1.27 -3.08
N PRO A 123 7.02 -0.57 -2.83
CA PRO A 123 8.29 -1.18 -2.45
C PRO A 123 8.29 -1.84 -1.06
N GLU A 124 7.28 -1.60 -0.22
CA GLU A 124 7.09 -2.34 1.04
C GLU A 124 6.96 -3.86 0.82
N MET A 125 6.61 -4.28 -0.39
CA MET A 125 6.50 -5.68 -0.78
C MET A 125 7.86 -6.33 -1.16
N ALA A 126 8.98 -5.63 -1.06
CA ALA A 126 10.27 -6.11 -1.58
C ALA A 126 10.66 -7.48 -1.02
N ASP A 127 10.61 -7.66 0.30
CA ASP A 127 11.00 -8.92 0.96
C ASP A 127 9.99 -10.04 0.70
N PHE A 128 8.69 -9.70 0.68
CA PHE A 128 7.66 -10.65 0.27
C PHE A 128 7.89 -11.16 -1.15
N LEU A 129 8.19 -10.27 -2.09
CA LEU A 129 8.48 -10.66 -3.48
C LEU A 129 9.75 -11.51 -3.57
N TYR A 130 10.79 -11.16 -2.81
CA TYR A 130 12.01 -11.95 -2.75
C TYR A 130 11.73 -13.39 -2.31
N GLY A 131 10.91 -13.58 -1.28
CA GLY A 131 10.56 -14.90 -0.75
C GLY A 131 9.60 -15.70 -1.66
N TYR A 132 8.93 -15.07 -2.61
CA TYR A 132 7.87 -15.71 -3.41
C TYR A 132 8.32 -16.96 -4.15
N LEU A 133 9.48 -16.91 -4.84
CA LEU A 133 9.95 -18.05 -5.66
C LEU A 133 10.41 -19.26 -4.83
N SER A 134 10.71 -19.06 -3.55
CA SER A 134 11.10 -20.12 -2.61
C SER A 134 9.92 -20.66 -1.78
N SER A 135 8.77 -20.00 -1.83
CA SER A 135 7.57 -20.41 -1.10
C SER A 135 6.84 -21.54 -1.82
N ASP A 136 6.29 -22.48 -1.07
CA ASP A 136 5.38 -23.53 -1.57
C ASP A 136 3.91 -23.09 -1.62
N GLY A 137 3.63 -21.84 -1.22
CA GLY A 137 2.28 -21.27 -1.16
C GLY A 137 1.45 -21.74 0.04
N SER A 138 2.02 -22.44 1.01
CA SER A 138 1.31 -22.84 2.22
C SER A 138 1.12 -21.68 3.19
N ILE A 139 0.11 -21.77 4.06
CA ILE A 139 -0.06 -20.89 5.21
C ILE A 139 0.92 -21.36 6.28
N THR A 140 1.83 -20.48 6.70
CA THR A 140 2.91 -20.82 7.63
C THR A 140 2.68 -20.35 9.06
N GLY A 141 1.62 -19.55 9.32
CA GLY A 141 1.35 -19.04 10.66
C GLY A 141 -0.02 -18.39 10.82
N GLY A 142 -0.33 -18.06 12.07
CA GLY A 142 -1.53 -17.34 12.49
C GLY A 142 -1.17 -16.02 13.19
N PHE A 143 -2.09 -15.49 13.98
CA PHE A 143 -1.82 -14.31 14.82
C PHE A 143 -0.87 -14.67 15.96
N THR A 144 0.02 -13.75 16.30
CA THR A 144 0.95 -13.89 17.43
C THR A 144 0.35 -13.32 18.72
N ASP A 145 0.93 -13.71 19.86
CA ASP A 145 0.43 -13.24 21.16
C ASP A 145 0.60 -11.72 21.37
N GLU A 146 1.46 -11.06 20.58
CA GLU A 146 1.62 -9.60 20.60
C GLU A 146 0.51 -8.87 19.82
N GLU A 147 -0.15 -9.55 18.87
CA GLU A 147 -1.27 -8.97 18.13
C GLU A 147 -2.53 -9.04 18.98
N GLN A 148 -2.91 -7.91 19.57
CA GLN A 148 -4.11 -7.78 20.41
C GLN A 148 -5.20 -6.96 19.70
N PRO A 149 -6.50 -7.31 19.85
CA PRO A 149 -7.60 -6.61 19.18
C PRO A 149 -7.66 -5.11 19.48
N GLU A 150 -7.37 -4.72 20.72
CA GLU A 150 -7.40 -3.33 21.21
C GLU A 150 -6.31 -2.44 20.64
N ASP A 151 -5.24 -3.03 20.08
CA ASP A 151 -4.13 -2.30 19.46
C ASP A 151 -4.36 -2.05 17.96
N TYR A 152 -5.45 -2.58 17.41
CA TYR A 152 -5.83 -2.44 16.00
C TYR A 152 -4.70 -2.84 15.03
N PRO A 153 -4.10 -4.04 15.16
CA PRO A 153 -2.96 -4.45 14.35
C PRO A 153 -3.29 -4.48 12.87
N LEU A 154 -2.38 -3.92 12.05
CA LEU A 154 -2.51 -3.96 10.61
C LEU A 154 -2.13 -5.34 10.07
N PHE A 155 -3.08 -6.04 9.45
CA PHE A 155 -2.83 -7.30 8.76
C PHE A 155 -2.58 -7.05 7.28
N LEU A 156 -1.30 -7.09 6.88
CA LEU A 156 -0.92 -6.93 5.49
C LEU A 156 -1.33 -8.15 4.67
N GLN A 157 -1.96 -7.93 3.52
CA GLN A 157 -2.31 -9.04 2.62
C GLN A 157 -1.08 -9.80 2.12
N PHE A 158 0.07 -9.12 2.04
CA PHE A 158 1.35 -9.70 1.62
C PHE A 158 2.25 -10.16 2.78
N ASP A 159 1.70 -10.33 3.99
CA ASP A 159 2.43 -10.95 5.09
C ASP A 159 2.80 -12.40 4.72
N PRO A 160 4.08 -12.81 4.86
CA PRO A 160 4.55 -14.14 4.48
C PRO A 160 3.79 -15.30 5.13
N ARG A 161 3.15 -15.07 6.27
CA ARG A 161 2.35 -16.10 6.96
C ARG A 161 1.21 -16.65 6.12
N TRP A 162 0.62 -15.83 5.23
CA TRP A 162 -0.53 -16.19 4.37
C TRP A 162 -0.43 -15.65 2.94
N GLY A 163 0.43 -14.66 2.72
CA GLY A 163 0.48 -13.90 1.45
C GLY A 163 0.85 -14.72 0.24
N TYR A 164 1.58 -15.83 0.40
CA TYR A 164 1.97 -16.71 -0.70
C TYR A 164 0.86 -17.66 -1.13
N MET A 165 -0.14 -17.91 -0.29
CA MET A 165 -1.27 -18.77 -0.61
C MET A 165 -1.95 -18.32 -1.90
N SER A 166 -2.23 -19.26 -2.80
CA SER A 166 -2.96 -18.99 -4.06
C SER A 166 -4.35 -18.43 -3.77
N TYR A 167 -4.71 -17.33 -4.45
CA TYR A 167 -6.03 -16.72 -4.36
C TYR A 167 -6.50 -16.34 -5.76
N GLY A 168 -7.26 -17.25 -6.38
CA GLY A 168 -7.59 -17.24 -7.79
C GLY A 168 -6.56 -18.01 -8.65
N THR A 169 -6.72 -17.98 -9.96
CA THR A 169 -5.90 -18.79 -10.89
C THR A 169 -4.49 -18.23 -11.11
N ARG A 170 -4.27 -16.93 -10.89
CA ARG A 170 -3.01 -16.25 -11.15
C ARG A 170 -2.53 -15.37 -10.00
N GLY A 171 -3.37 -15.16 -8.99
CA GLY A 171 -3.08 -14.31 -7.85
C GLY A 171 -2.70 -15.11 -6.61
N THR A 172 -2.18 -14.39 -5.63
CA THR A 172 -1.99 -14.85 -4.26
C THR A 172 -2.78 -13.95 -3.31
N VAL A 173 -2.90 -14.35 -2.04
CA VAL A 173 -3.43 -13.46 -1.01
C VAL A 173 -2.64 -12.14 -1.00
N GLY A 174 -1.32 -12.21 -1.15
CA GLY A 174 -0.44 -11.03 -1.22
C GLY A 174 -0.75 -10.07 -2.35
N SER A 175 -1.24 -10.54 -3.50
CA SER A 175 -1.61 -9.67 -4.62
C SER A 175 -3.08 -9.24 -4.61
N SER A 176 -3.99 -10.08 -4.10
CA SER A 176 -5.44 -9.96 -4.32
C SER A 176 -6.30 -10.13 -3.05
N GLY A 177 -5.68 -10.37 -1.89
CA GLY A 177 -6.36 -10.69 -0.63
C GLY A 177 -6.81 -9.50 0.22
N CYS A 178 -6.97 -8.32 -0.35
CA CYS A 178 -7.37 -7.12 0.41
C CYS A 178 -8.73 -7.27 1.12
N GLY A 179 -9.71 -7.92 0.50
CA GLY A 179 -11.01 -8.22 1.11
C GLY A 179 -10.89 -9.13 2.34
N PRO A 180 -10.29 -10.32 2.20
CA PRO A 180 -9.97 -11.19 3.34
C PRO A 180 -9.19 -10.51 4.45
N ALA A 181 -8.17 -9.69 4.14
CA ALA A 181 -7.39 -9.00 5.15
C ALA A 181 -8.21 -7.93 5.90
N CYS A 182 -9.04 -7.15 5.21
CA CYS A 182 -9.94 -6.19 5.86
C CYS A 182 -10.98 -6.89 6.75
N LEU A 183 -11.56 -8.02 6.30
CA LEU A 183 -12.48 -8.81 7.11
C LEU A 183 -11.80 -9.41 8.33
N SER A 184 -10.58 -9.91 8.16
CA SER A 184 -9.77 -10.45 9.25
C SER A 184 -9.57 -9.40 10.34
N MET A 185 -9.15 -8.18 9.99
CA MET A 185 -9.01 -7.08 10.95
C MET A 185 -10.35 -6.77 11.65
N ALA A 186 -11.44 -6.61 10.89
CA ALA A 186 -12.73 -6.24 11.45
C ALA A 186 -13.26 -7.30 12.43
N VAL A 187 -13.22 -8.59 12.05
CA VAL A 187 -13.68 -9.69 12.91
C VAL A 187 -12.77 -9.83 14.13
N PHE A 188 -11.46 -9.81 13.94
CA PHE A 188 -10.51 -9.92 15.05
C PHE A 188 -10.68 -8.81 16.08
N TYR A 189 -10.82 -7.54 15.65
CA TYR A 189 -11.00 -6.41 16.58
C TYR A 189 -12.32 -6.49 17.37
N LEU A 190 -13.36 -7.08 16.77
CA LEU A 190 -14.67 -7.20 17.41
C LEU A 190 -14.78 -8.41 18.34
N THR A 191 -14.09 -9.51 18.04
CA THR A 191 -14.32 -10.79 18.72
C THR A 191 -13.10 -11.33 19.45
N GLY A 192 -11.89 -10.90 19.10
CA GLY A 192 -10.65 -11.51 19.55
C GLY A 192 -10.40 -12.92 19.01
N ASP A 193 -11.24 -13.41 18.08
CA ASP A 193 -11.09 -14.74 17.52
C ASP A 193 -9.85 -14.84 16.64
N ARG A 194 -8.94 -15.73 17.01
CA ARG A 194 -7.63 -15.89 16.35
C ARG A 194 -7.67 -16.82 15.14
N THR A 195 -8.82 -17.41 14.83
CA THR A 195 -8.99 -18.30 13.68
C THR A 195 -9.27 -17.52 12.37
N CYS A 196 -9.71 -16.25 12.47
CA CYS A 196 -10.10 -15.42 11.34
C CYS A 196 -8.90 -14.76 10.63
N THR A 197 -7.79 -15.48 10.42
CA THR A 197 -6.61 -14.94 9.70
C THR A 197 -6.94 -14.58 8.24
N PRO A 198 -6.21 -13.66 7.61
CA PRO A 198 -6.39 -13.35 6.18
C PRO A 198 -6.32 -14.58 5.28
N GLY A 199 -5.44 -15.54 5.59
CA GLY A 199 -5.36 -16.81 4.87
C GLY A 199 -6.59 -17.70 5.06
N ALA A 200 -7.09 -17.82 6.29
CA ALA A 200 -8.30 -18.60 6.58
C ALA A 200 -9.54 -18.01 5.87
N ILE A 201 -9.69 -16.69 5.88
CA ILE A 201 -10.79 -16.02 5.17
C ILE A 201 -10.64 -16.15 3.65
N ALA A 202 -9.41 -16.08 3.13
CA ALA A 202 -9.16 -16.32 1.71
C ALA A 202 -9.54 -17.76 1.31
N GLN A 203 -9.19 -18.76 2.13
CA GLN A 203 -9.61 -20.14 1.91
C GLN A 203 -11.14 -20.29 1.95
N TYR A 204 -11.79 -19.73 2.97
CA TYR A 204 -13.26 -19.70 3.06
C TYR A 204 -13.89 -19.07 1.80
N SER A 205 -13.31 -17.97 1.33
CA SER A 205 -13.77 -17.28 0.12
C SER A 205 -13.68 -18.15 -1.13
N LEU A 206 -12.62 -18.95 -1.29
CA LEU A 206 -12.47 -19.90 -2.39
C LEU A 206 -13.48 -21.05 -2.29
N ASP A 207 -13.58 -21.66 -1.12
CA ASP A 207 -14.45 -22.84 -0.88
C ASP A 207 -15.92 -22.51 -1.08
N ASN A 208 -16.33 -21.28 -0.72
CA ASN A 208 -17.71 -20.80 -0.82
C ASN A 208 -17.98 -19.93 -2.05
N LYS A 209 -17.04 -19.86 -3.02
CA LYS A 209 -17.19 -19.18 -4.31
C LYS A 209 -17.40 -17.67 -4.21
N TYR A 210 -16.81 -17.04 -3.20
CA TYR A 210 -16.79 -15.59 -3.06
C TYR A 210 -15.63 -14.93 -3.84
N TYR A 211 -14.69 -15.71 -4.34
CA TYR A 211 -13.69 -15.21 -5.28
C TYR A 211 -14.23 -15.24 -6.70
N VAL A 212 -14.11 -14.13 -7.42
CA VAL A 212 -14.52 -14.00 -8.82
C VAL A 212 -13.29 -13.74 -9.67
N GLU A 213 -12.99 -14.65 -10.60
CA GLU A 213 -11.82 -14.57 -11.45
C GLU A 213 -11.78 -13.25 -12.24
N GLY A 214 -10.65 -12.56 -12.22
CA GLY A 214 -10.45 -11.27 -12.87
C GLY A 214 -11.09 -10.05 -12.16
N ILE A 215 -11.86 -10.28 -11.08
CA ILE A 215 -12.50 -9.23 -10.29
C ILE A 215 -11.93 -9.19 -8.86
N GLY A 216 -11.68 -10.38 -8.27
CA GLY A 216 -11.23 -10.55 -6.90
C GLY A 216 -12.37 -10.94 -5.95
N THR A 217 -12.32 -10.47 -4.71
CA THR A 217 -13.30 -10.80 -3.67
C THR A 217 -14.67 -10.18 -3.96
N SER A 218 -15.71 -11.03 -3.97
CA SER A 218 -17.11 -10.59 -4.08
C SER A 218 -17.52 -9.74 -2.87
N TRP A 219 -18.35 -8.73 -3.11
CA TRP A 219 -18.92 -7.91 -2.04
C TRP A 219 -19.81 -8.70 -1.08
N SER A 220 -20.42 -9.80 -1.54
CA SER A 220 -21.24 -10.67 -0.69
C SER A 220 -20.43 -11.31 0.45
N LEU A 221 -19.14 -11.57 0.27
CA LEU A 221 -18.28 -12.03 1.37
C LEU A 221 -18.29 -11.04 2.55
N LEU A 222 -18.28 -9.71 2.27
CA LEU A 222 -18.30 -8.69 3.31
C LEU A 222 -19.63 -8.67 4.10
N THR A 223 -20.72 -9.16 3.49
CA THR A 223 -22.03 -9.24 4.12
C THR A 223 -22.20 -10.56 4.87
N ASP A 224 -21.76 -11.67 4.28
CA ASP A 224 -22.12 -13.01 4.73
C ASP A 224 -21.13 -13.55 5.79
N TYR A 225 -19.82 -13.36 5.58
CA TYR A 225 -18.78 -13.90 6.47
C TYR A 225 -18.87 -13.42 7.94
N PRO A 226 -19.18 -12.15 8.26
CA PRO A 226 -19.30 -11.71 9.64
C PRO A 226 -20.34 -12.47 10.45
N ALA A 227 -21.38 -13.01 9.81
CA ALA A 227 -22.43 -13.80 10.48
C ALA A 227 -21.91 -15.10 11.10
N GLU A 228 -20.82 -15.69 10.58
CA GLU A 228 -20.14 -16.86 11.16
C GLU A 228 -19.63 -16.59 12.59
N PHE A 229 -19.44 -15.31 12.93
CA PHE A 229 -18.98 -14.83 14.24
C PHE A 229 -20.06 -14.11 15.04
N GLY A 230 -21.34 -14.25 14.64
CA GLY A 230 -22.47 -13.57 15.28
C GLY A 230 -22.54 -12.07 15.05
N LEU A 231 -21.75 -11.55 14.09
CA LEU A 231 -21.71 -10.14 13.73
C LEU A 231 -22.70 -9.81 12.62
N THR A 232 -23.16 -8.58 12.59
CA THR A 232 -24.00 -8.04 11.51
C THR A 232 -23.15 -7.21 10.54
N SER A 233 -23.54 -7.24 9.26
CA SER A 233 -22.92 -6.42 8.22
C SER A 233 -23.96 -5.85 7.27
N TYR A 234 -23.86 -4.55 6.98
CA TYR A 234 -24.76 -3.85 6.05
C TYR A 234 -24.07 -2.66 5.37
N GLN A 235 -24.57 -2.29 4.20
CA GLN A 235 -24.05 -1.12 3.50
C GLN A 235 -24.51 0.19 4.15
N VAL A 236 -23.59 1.15 4.24
CA VAL A 236 -23.80 2.48 4.80
C VAL A 236 -23.70 3.51 3.69
N GLN A 237 -24.62 4.49 3.69
CA GLN A 237 -24.55 5.60 2.77
C GLN A 237 -23.31 6.44 3.03
N LEU A 238 -22.53 6.71 1.99
CA LEU A 238 -21.29 7.48 2.06
C LEU A 238 -21.56 8.95 2.37
N ARG A 239 -21.60 9.26 3.66
CA ARG A 239 -21.65 10.60 4.25
C ARG A 239 -20.77 10.60 5.49
N GLU A 240 -20.00 11.65 5.69
CA GLU A 240 -19.08 11.73 6.83
C GLU A 240 -19.77 11.44 8.16
N ALA A 241 -20.94 12.08 8.39
CA ALA A 241 -21.71 11.88 9.63
C ALA A 241 -22.16 10.42 9.82
N ASN A 242 -22.52 9.71 8.74
CA ASN A 242 -22.92 8.30 8.84
C ASN A 242 -21.72 7.41 9.19
N LEU A 243 -20.56 7.65 8.55
CA LEU A 243 -19.34 6.88 8.84
C LEU A 243 -18.94 7.05 10.32
N LYS A 244 -18.91 8.29 10.82
CA LYS A 244 -18.61 8.57 12.22
C LYS A 244 -19.63 7.93 13.16
N ALA A 245 -20.94 8.02 12.84
CA ALA A 245 -21.99 7.42 13.66
C ALA A 245 -21.88 5.88 13.77
N GLU A 246 -21.38 5.18 12.74
CA GLU A 246 -21.13 3.75 12.83
C GLU A 246 -19.90 3.45 13.72
N LEU A 247 -18.82 4.21 13.55
CA LEU A 247 -17.62 4.09 14.38
C LEU A 247 -17.92 4.38 15.86
N ASP A 248 -18.78 5.37 16.15
CA ASP A 248 -19.20 5.72 17.50
C ASP A 248 -20.01 4.60 18.20
N LYS A 249 -20.61 3.69 17.43
CA LYS A 249 -21.27 2.48 17.91
C LYS A 249 -20.30 1.31 18.18
N GLY A 250 -18.99 1.52 17.97
CA GLY A 250 -17.99 0.46 18.05
C GLY A 250 -17.98 -0.48 16.84
N ARG A 251 -18.56 -0.07 15.71
CA ARG A 251 -18.55 -0.82 14.46
C ARG A 251 -17.38 -0.39 13.57
N TYR A 252 -16.89 -1.26 12.72
CA TYR A 252 -15.81 -0.95 11.77
C TYR A 252 -16.32 -0.91 10.34
N LEU A 253 -15.61 -0.15 9.50
CA LEU A 253 -16.06 0.10 8.14
C LEU A 253 -15.08 -0.49 7.13
N ILE A 254 -15.55 -1.38 6.27
CA ILE A 254 -14.79 -1.84 5.10
C ILE A 254 -15.28 -1.09 3.88
N CYS A 255 -14.34 -0.42 3.19
CA CYS A 255 -14.63 0.38 2.01
C CYS A 255 -14.06 -0.29 0.75
N SER A 256 -14.92 -0.53 -0.25
CA SER A 256 -14.47 -0.79 -1.61
C SER A 256 -14.09 0.52 -2.26
N VAL A 257 -12.85 0.62 -2.74
CA VAL A 257 -12.33 1.84 -3.38
C VAL A 257 -12.02 1.60 -4.86
N ARG A 258 -12.10 2.67 -5.65
CA ARG A 258 -11.70 2.75 -7.06
C ARG A 258 -10.32 3.37 -7.18
N GLU A 259 -9.85 3.52 -8.42
CA GLU A 259 -8.63 4.26 -8.74
C GLU A 259 -8.59 5.62 -8.03
N GLY A 260 -7.48 5.87 -7.32
CA GLY A 260 -7.24 7.04 -6.48
C GLY A 260 -6.03 6.88 -5.58
N ASP A 261 -6.10 7.39 -4.37
CA ASP A 261 -4.98 7.42 -3.43
C ASP A 261 -4.55 6.03 -2.92
N PHE A 262 -5.44 5.02 -2.96
CA PHE A 262 -5.19 3.68 -2.43
C PHE A 262 -4.86 2.64 -3.50
N THR A 263 -5.30 2.85 -4.73
CA THR A 263 -5.16 1.84 -5.79
C THR A 263 -5.24 2.44 -7.18
N SER A 264 -4.62 1.77 -8.15
CA SER A 264 -4.77 2.08 -9.59
C SER A 264 -5.92 1.32 -10.27
N ALA A 265 -6.66 0.49 -9.52
CA ALA A 265 -7.77 -0.32 -10.05
C ALA A 265 -8.92 -0.43 -9.04
N GLY A 266 -9.06 -1.57 -8.36
CA GLY A 266 -9.99 -1.81 -7.26
C GLY A 266 -9.24 -2.29 -6.02
N HIS A 267 -9.75 -1.95 -4.83
CA HIS A 267 -9.12 -2.35 -3.58
C HIS A 267 -10.14 -2.29 -2.42
N PHE A 268 -9.78 -2.89 -1.29
CA PHE A 268 -10.51 -2.73 -0.03
C PHE A 268 -9.58 -2.16 1.03
N ILE A 269 -10.12 -1.21 1.81
CA ILE A 269 -9.47 -0.62 2.97
C ILE A 269 -10.42 -0.68 4.16
N MET A 270 -9.90 -0.63 5.37
CA MET A 270 -10.69 -0.63 6.60
C MET A 270 -10.54 0.69 7.35
N ILE A 271 -11.64 1.30 7.72
CA ILE A 271 -11.68 2.45 8.64
C ILE A 271 -12.03 1.92 10.03
N TYR A 272 -11.14 2.13 11.01
CA TYR A 272 -11.32 1.62 12.36
C TYR A 272 -11.53 2.70 13.42
N GLY A 273 -11.43 3.98 13.03
CA GLY A 273 -11.64 5.10 13.94
C GLY A 273 -11.49 6.44 13.25
N TYR A 274 -11.57 7.51 14.02
CA TYR A 274 -11.30 8.88 13.59
C TYR A 274 -10.91 9.77 14.76
N ASP A 275 -10.24 10.88 14.46
CA ASP A 275 -9.92 11.97 15.40
C ASP A 275 -10.11 13.34 14.71
N GLU A 276 -9.55 14.40 15.29
CA GLU A 276 -9.56 15.77 14.74
C GLU A 276 -8.81 15.90 13.42
N ASN A 277 -7.86 14.99 13.11
CA ASN A 277 -7.06 15.00 11.89
C ASN A 277 -7.73 14.22 10.76
N GLY A 278 -8.71 13.37 11.06
CA GLY A 278 -9.45 12.57 10.08
C GLY A 278 -9.68 11.12 10.49
N PHE A 279 -10.00 10.30 9.49
CA PHE A 279 -10.21 8.86 9.66
C PHE A 279 -8.89 8.11 9.79
N LYS A 280 -8.88 7.12 10.66
CA LYS A 280 -7.83 6.11 10.82
C LYS A 280 -8.13 4.95 9.91
N ILE A 281 -7.21 4.65 9.01
CA ILE A 281 -7.39 3.64 7.98
C ILE A 281 -6.29 2.60 8.08
N ASN A 282 -6.67 1.33 8.06
CA ASN A 282 -5.77 0.23 7.79
C ASN A 282 -5.91 -0.18 6.31
N ASP A 283 -4.88 0.10 5.53
CA ASP A 283 -4.73 -0.34 4.15
C ASP A 283 -3.94 -1.66 4.14
N PRO A 284 -4.57 -2.82 3.86
CA PRO A 284 -3.88 -4.11 3.92
C PRO A 284 -2.76 -4.25 2.89
N LYS A 285 -2.59 -3.28 2.01
CA LYS A 285 -1.54 -3.25 1.00
C LYS A 285 -0.45 -2.22 1.26
N CYS A 286 -0.57 -1.36 2.31
CA CYS A 286 0.40 -0.28 2.49
C CYS A 286 0.47 0.22 3.93
N VAL A 287 1.61 0.01 4.57
CA VAL A 287 1.91 0.51 5.92
C VAL A 287 1.95 2.04 5.93
N TYR A 288 2.64 2.64 4.96
CA TYR A 288 2.73 4.10 4.85
C TYR A 288 1.35 4.77 4.84
N ARG A 289 0.43 4.31 3.99
CA ARG A 289 -0.93 4.85 3.93
C ARG A 289 -1.72 4.61 5.21
N SER A 290 -1.48 3.51 5.92
CA SER A 290 -2.12 3.20 7.19
C SER A 290 -1.64 4.08 8.34
N ARG A 291 -0.44 4.67 8.25
CA ARG A 291 0.09 5.61 9.24
C ARG A 291 -0.44 7.05 9.09
N LEU A 292 -1.13 7.34 7.98
CA LEU A 292 -1.69 8.66 7.71
C LEU A 292 -3.10 8.80 8.28
N SER A 293 -3.47 10.02 8.65
CA SER A 293 -4.87 10.40 8.87
C SER A 293 -5.49 10.92 7.58
N TRP A 294 -6.71 10.52 7.29
CA TRP A 294 -7.39 10.80 6.03
C TRP A 294 -8.65 11.62 6.24
N THR A 295 -8.71 12.84 5.73
CA THR A 295 -9.94 13.63 5.77
C THR A 295 -11.02 13.01 4.89
N TYR A 296 -12.29 13.20 5.23
CA TYR A 296 -13.42 12.77 4.39
C TYR A 296 -13.32 13.31 2.95
N LYS A 297 -12.84 14.55 2.79
CA LYS A 297 -12.66 15.19 1.49
C LYS A 297 -11.68 14.43 0.59
N GLN A 298 -10.62 13.88 1.15
CA GLN A 298 -9.63 13.07 0.41
C GLN A 298 -10.25 11.75 -0.05
N ILE A 299 -10.88 11.00 0.86
CA ILE A 299 -11.27 9.61 0.59
C ILE A 299 -12.63 9.45 -0.11
N ARG A 300 -13.54 10.43 -0.01
CA ARG A 300 -14.93 10.29 -0.48
C ARG A 300 -15.09 9.98 -1.96
N ASN A 301 -14.16 10.46 -2.80
CA ASN A 301 -14.22 10.25 -4.25
C ASN A 301 -13.69 8.86 -4.65
N ASP A 302 -12.85 8.27 -3.82
CA ASP A 302 -12.26 6.94 -4.03
C ASP A 302 -13.21 5.84 -3.60
N ILE A 303 -14.03 6.07 -2.58
CA ILE A 303 -14.96 5.07 -2.04
C ILE A 303 -16.12 4.84 -3.00
N LYS A 304 -16.38 3.58 -3.33
CA LYS A 304 -17.51 3.10 -4.15
C LYS A 304 -18.66 2.63 -3.28
N ALA A 305 -18.36 1.92 -2.21
CA ALA A 305 -19.33 1.35 -1.28
C ALA A 305 -18.65 1.13 0.08
N THR A 306 -19.43 1.16 1.14
CA THR A 306 -18.96 0.98 2.52
C THR A 306 -19.87 0.01 3.25
N TRP A 307 -19.29 -0.96 3.95
CA TRP A 307 -19.98 -1.89 4.85
C TRP A 307 -19.62 -1.56 6.28
N SER A 308 -20.64 -1.50 7.15
CA SER A 308 -20.48 -1.40 8.59
C SER A 308 -20.60 -2.80 9.19
N ILE A 309 -19.57 -3.22 9.94
CA ILE A 309 -19.48 -4.54 10.58
C ILE A 309 -19.40 -4.35 12.09
N GLY A 310 -20.20 -5.09 12.84
CA GLY A 310 -20.25 -5.05 14.29
C GLY A 310 -21.40 -5.89 14.84
N GLU A 311 -21.63 -5.77 16.15
CA GLU A 311 -22.78 -6.39 16.85
C GLU A 311 -24.13 -5.85 16.36
#